data_ac2c5ccbf5008b22c624a916d682565d
#
_entry.id   ac2c5ccbf5008b22c624a916d682565d
#
_cell.length_a   1.000
_cell.length_b   1.000
_cell.length_c   1.000
_cell.angle_alpha   90.00
_cell.angle_beta   90.00
_cell.angle_gamma   90.00
#
_symmetry.space_group_name_H-M   'P 1'
#
loop_
_entity.id
_entity.type
_entity.pdbx_description
1 polymer ?
#
loop_
_entity_poly.entity_id
_entity_poly.type
_entity_poly.pdbx_seq_one_letter_code
_entity_poly.pdbx_strand_id
1 'polypeptide(L)'
;MITTIFFDIYGTLIDILTDESDISSYETMSKWLEYKYLYLTAEQLKWFYREEFDRRLGTEEMRSRAEANIFKNIINEYESRVSDHRELYPDADVREVFKSIIRKFTTRTPEELEHISTDLSHLFRATSRRRMFIYPTVKPALDDLEKKYRLGIISNAQEAFTMPELALYDLARYFETIVLSSQVGVKKPNSRIFARGLSNLKVKPEEAVFVGNDLMADIMGASSLGMKTIYILQKSNRPVSQSKGFTPDAVVSNVNLFEVLTIVDTWNSGTSK
;
A
#
# COMPACT_ATOMS: atom_id res chain seq x y z
N MET A 1 -5.08 -22.52 14.22
CA MET A 1 -3.58 -22.45 14.15
C MET A 1 -3.21 -21.50 13.02
N ILE A 2 -2.34 -20.54 13.28
CA ILE A 2 -1.82 -19.62 12.24
C ILE A 2 -0.84 -20.36 11.36
N THR A 3 -1.05 -20.26 10.06
CA THR A 3 -0.20 -20.88 9.01
C THR A 3 0.41 -19.86 8.07
N THR A 4 -0.17 -18.65 8.03
CA THR A 4 0.17 -17.63 7.05
C THR A 4 0.33 -16.25 7.70
N ILE A 5 1.35 -15.52 7.27
CA ILE A 5 1.62 -14.15 7.73
C ILE A 5 1.60 -13.22 6.52
N PHE A 6 0.72 -12.22 6.55
CA PHE A 6 0.70 -11.14 5.58
C PHE A 6 1.35 -9.89 6.17
N PHE A 7 2.12 -9.20 5.35
CA PHE A 7 2.80 -7.96 5.72
C PHE A 7 2.33 -6.79 4.85
N ASP A 8 2.21 -5.62 5.47
CA ASP A 8 2.37 -4.37 4.75
C ASP A 8 3.85 -4.15 4.39
N ILE A 9 4.14 -3.19 3.48
CA ILE A 9 5.51 -2.92 3.02
C ILE A 9 6.07 -1.67 3.69
N TYR A 10 5.49 -0.52 3.35
CA TYR A 10 6.06 0.78 3.72
C TYR A 10 5.73 1.17 5.16
N GLY A 11 6.78 1.37 5.95
CA GLY A 11 6.65 1.54 7.39
C GLY A 11 6.62 0.22 8.17
N THR A 12 6.64 -0.93 7.49
CA THR A 12 6.65 -2.28 8.09
C THR A 12 7.91 -3.05 7.71
N LEU A 13 8.23 -3.17 6.43
CA LEU A 13 9.43 -3.82 5.91
C LEU A 13 10.46 -2.81 5.41
N ILE A 14 9.99 -1.75 4.78
CA ILE A 14 10.80 -0.71 4.16
C ILE A 14 10.41 0.64 4.76
N ASP A 15 11.38 1.40 5.26
CA ASP A 15 11.20 2.83 5.56
C ASP A 15 11.28 3.61 4.27
N ILE A 16 10.34 4.52 4.05
CA ILE A 16 10.32 5.39 2.89
C ILE A 16 9.82 6.78 3.25
N LEU A 17 10.41 7.78 2.60
CA LEU A 17 9.93 9.16 2.60
C LEU A 17 9.85 9.64 1.17
N THR A 18 8.68 10.08 0.75
CA THR A 18 8.42 10.65 -0.57
C THR A 18 7.81 12.03 -0.47
N ASP A 19 8.04 12.85 -1.47
CA ASP A 19 7.36 14.12 -1.68
C ASP A 19 6.89 14.20 -3.14
N GLU A 20 5.69 13.68 -3.37
CA GLU A 20 5.05 13.71 -4.70
C GLU A 20 4.47 15.08 -5.06
N SER A 21 4.48 16.02 -4.12
CA SER A 21 4.04 17.40 -4.35
C SER A 21 5.15 18.32 -4.86
N ASP A 22 6.41 17.90 -4.75
CA ASP A 22 7.56 18.70 -5.17
C ASP A 22 7.58 18.91 -6.69
N ILE A 23 7.58 20.16 -7.11
CA ILE A 23 7.59 20.55 -8.52
C ILE A 23 8.84 20.05 -9.26
N SER A 24 9.97 19.90 -8.57
CA SER A 24 11.23 19.44 -9.17
C SER A 24 11.12 18.05 -9.81
N SER A 25 10.25 17.18 -9.28
CA SER A 25 9.95 15.89 -9.89
C SER A 25 9.29 16.07 -11.26
N TYR A 26 8.33 16.98 -11.36
CA TYR A 26 7.63 17.28 -12.62
C TYR A 26 8.50 18.03 -13.60
N GLU A 27 9.43 18.89 -13.14
CA GLU A 27 10.44 19.54 -14.00
C GLU A 27 11.34 18.51 -14.67
N THR A 28 11.78 17.50 -13.92
CA THR A 28 12.61 16.42 -14.46
C THR A 28 11.83 15.59 -15.49
N MET A 29 10.58 15.27 -15.19
CA MET A 29 9.70 14.53 -16.09
C MET A 29 9.38 15.34 -17.36
N SER A 30 9.13 16.65 -17.23
CA SER A 30 8.89 17.56 -18.35
C SER A 30 10.07 17.57 -19.31
N LYS A 31 11.30 17.77 -18.81
CA LYS A 31 12.52 17.71 -19.60
C LYS A 31 12.73 16.36 -20.28
N TRP A 32 12.42 15.26 -19.59
CA TRP A 32 12.51 13.93 -20.19
C TRP A 32 11.49 13.73 -21.32
N LEU A 33 10.27 14.26 -21.17
CA LEU A 33 9.23 14.20 -22.22
C LEU A 33 9.63 14.92 -23.51
N GLU A 34 10.46 15.98 -23.45
CA GLU A 34 10.98 16.66 -24.62
C GLU A 34 11.76 15.71 -25.56
N TYR A 35 12.53 14.76 -25.00
CA TYR A 35 13.21 13.71 -25.78
C TYR A 35 12.24 12.72 -26.44
N LYS A 36 10.99 12.73 -26.03
CA LYS A 36 9.89 11.97 -26.62
C LYS A 36 9.02 12.86 -27.54
N TYR A 37 9.44 14.09 -27.82
CA TYR A 37 8.67 15.07 -28.59
C TYR A 37 7.28 15.37 -28.00
N LEU A 38 7.21 15.36 -26.67
CA LEU A 38 6.03 15.70 -25.88
C LEU A 38 6.36 16.93 -25.02
N TYR A 39 5.64 18.02 -25.26
CA TYR A 39 5.95 19.33 -24.65
C TYR A 39 4.86 19.69 -23.64
N LEU A 40 5.15 19.41 -22.37
CA LEU A 40 4.32 19.75 -21.23
C LEU A 40 5.18 20.45 -20.19
N THR A 41 4.76 21.61 -19.69
CA THR A 41 5.50 22.21 -18.55
C THR A 41 5.30 21.40 -17.27
N ALA A 42 6.16 21.62 -16.29
CA ALA A 42 6.08 20.96 -15.00
C ALA A 42 4.72 21.21 -14.31
N GLU A 43 4.23 22.46 -14.39
CA GLU A 43 2.96 22.86 -13.82
C GLU A 43 1.78 22.17 -14.52
N GLN A 44 1.83 22.09 -15.86
CA GLN A 44 0.81 21.38 -16.64
C GLN A 44 0.80 19.89 -16.30
N LEU A 45 1.98 19.26 -16.24
CA LEU A 45 2.09 17.84 -15.92
C LEU A 45 1.59 17.55 -14.50
N LYS A 46 1.96 18.38 -13.52
CA LYS A 46 1.47 18.28 -12.14
C LYS A 46 -0.04 18.48 -12.04
N TRP A 47 -0.57 19.46 -12.78
CA TRP A 47 -2.01 19.71 -12.80
C TRP A 47 -2.77 18.53 -13.40
N PHE A 48 -2.35 18.03 -14.58
CA PHE A 48 -2.98 16.87 -15.23
C PHE A 48 -2.88 15.61 -14.39
N TYR A 49 -1.75 15.41 -13.68
CA TYR A 49 -1.58 14.27 -12.80
C TYR A 49 -2.62 14.29 -11.65
N ARG A 50 -2.80 15.43 -11.02
CA ARG A 50 -3.78 15.60 -9.95
C ARG A 50 -5.20 15.41 -10.45
N GLU A 51 -5.58 16.09 -11.52
CA GLU A 51 -6.89 15.98 -12.15
C GLU A 51 -7.24 14.54 -12.55
N GLU A 52 -6.32 13.86 -13.22
CA GLU A 52 -6.56 12.49 -13.67
C GLU A 52 -6.62 11.50 -12.52
N PHE A 53 -5.78 11.71 -11.50
CA PHE A 53 -5.79 10.88 -10.30
C PHE A 53 -7.10 11.08 -9.53
N ASP A 54 -7.52 12.32 -9.30
CA ASP A 54 -8.76 12.66 -8.60
C ASP A 54 -9.99 12.14 -9.35
N ARG A 55 -10.00 12.26 -10.68
CA ARG A 55 -11.07 11.71 -11.53
C ARG A 55 -11.20 10.19 -11.38
N ARG A 56 -10.09 9.47 -11.30
CA ARG A 56 -10.09 8.00 -11.14
C ARG A 56 -10.49 7.57 -9.74
N LEU A 57 -10.16 8.34 -8.74
CA LEU A 57 -10.59 8.11 -7.35
C LEU A 57 -12.05 8.53 -7.10
N GLY A 58 -12.67 9.21 -8.04
CA GLY A 58 -14.08 9.60 -7.95
C GLY A 58 -14.37 10.76 -7.01
N THR A 59 -13.40 11.65 -6.68
CA THR A 59 -13.68 12.58 -5.62
C THR A 59 -12.81 13.82 -5.39
N GLU A 60 -13.28 14.98 -5.70
CA GLU A 60 -13.10 16.17 -4.87
C GLU A 60 -13.87 16.06 -3.53
N GLU A 61 -15.03 15.43 -3.57
CA GLU A 61 -15.96 15.32 -2.44
C GLU A 61 -15.51 14.35 -1.35
N MET A 62 -14.77 13.27 -1.70
CA MET A 62 -14.22 12.32 -0.72
C MET A 62 -12.96 12.85 -0.01
N ARG A 63 -12.14 13.67 -0.64
CA ARG A 63 -11.01 14.34 0.03
C ARG A 63 -11.48 15.24 1.16
N SER A 64 -12.45 16.12 0.89
CA SER A 64 -13.04 17.03 1.88
C SER A 64 -13.64 16.29 3.06
N ARG A 65 -14.27 15.12 2.83
CA ARG A 65 -14.87 14.30 3.89
C ARG A 65 -13.88 13.45 4.67
N ALA A 66 -12.84 12.93 4.03
CA ALA A 66 -11.79 12.14 4.68
C ALA A 66 -10.92 12.99 5.63
N GLU A 67 -10.63 14.23 5.26
CA GLU A 67 -9.84 15.15 6.09
C GLU A 67 -10.64 15.73 7.25
N ALA A 68 -11.96 16.01 7.08
CA ALA A 68 -12.78 16.67 8.08
C ALA A 68 -13.38 15.75 9.16
N ASN A 69 -13.55 14.44 8.93
CA ASN A 69 -14.33 13.56 9.81
C ASN A 69 -13.84 12.10 9.88
N ILE A 70 -12.54 11.89 10.00
CA ILE A 70 -11.89 10.57 9.92
C ILE A 70 -12.48 9.51 10.88
N PHE A 71 -13.14 9.84 11.97
CA PHE A 71 -13.53 8.88 12.98
C PHE A 71 -15.03 8.74 13.30
N LYS A 72 -15.83 9.74 13.04
CA LYS A 72 -17.24 9.70 13.46
C LYS A 72 -18.17 9.08 12.43
N ASN A 73 -17.80 9.14 11.16
CA ASN A 73 -18.66 8.73 10.06
C ASN A 73 -18.32 7.34 9.48
N ILE A 74 -17.15 6.76 9.77
CA ILE A 74 -16.72 5.50 9.13
C ILE A 74 -17.63 4.35 9.53
N ILE A 75 -18.03 4.25 10.77
CA ILE A 75 -18.92 3.16 11.25
C ILE A 75 -20.35 3.40 10.77
N ASN A 76 -20.88 4.63 10.91
CA ASN A 76 -22.24 4.95 10.48
C ASN A 76 -22.39 5.00 8.95
N GLU A 77 -21.35 5.40 8.22
CA GLU A 77 -21.32 5.40 6.76
C GLU A 77 -21.13 4.01 6.16
N TYR A 78 -20.43 3.10 6.83
CA TYR A 78 -20.31 1.70 6.42
C TYR A 78 -21.70 1.03 6.42
N GLU A 79 -22.51 1.29 7.42
CA GLU A 79 -23.86 0.72 7.53
C GLU A 79 -24.87 1.39 6.58
N SER A 80 -24.72 2.68 6.27
CA SER A 80 -25.67 3.42 5.40
C SER A 80 -25.36 3.28 3.90
N ARG A 81 -24.14 2.89 3.51
CA ARG A 81 -23.65 2.89 2.12
C ARG A 81 -23.65 1.53 1.42
N VAL A 82 -24.15 0.49 2.04
CA VAL A 82 -24.45 -0.79 1.34
C VAL A 82 -25.41 -0.58 0.16
N SER A 83 -26.09 0.56 0.10
CA SER A 83 -27.02 0.94 -0.98
C SER A 83 -26.44 1.88 -2.06
N ASP A 84 -25.28 2.50 -1.86
CA ASP A 84 -24.66 3.35 -2.88
C ASP A 84 -23.48 2.59 -3.53
N HIS A 85 -23.58 2.29 -4.82
CA HIS A 85 -22.61 1.48 -5.59
C HIS A 85 -21.23 2.12 -5.77
N ARG A 86 -20.86 3.11 -4.96
CA ARG A 86 -19.53 3.73 -5.00
C ARG A 86 -18.51 2.85 -4.30
N GLU A 87 -17.39 2.61 -4.99
CA GLU A 87 -16.26 1.87 -4.40
C GLU A 87 -15.67 2.63 -3.21
N LEU A 88 -15.57 1.96 -2.05
CA LEU A 88 -14.91 2.52 -0.89
C LEU A 88 -13.39 2.32 -0.99
N TYR A 89 -12.64 3.40 -0.74
CA TYR A 89 -11.16 3.39 -0.80
C TYR A 89 -10.61 3.00 -2.17
N PRO A 90 -11.02 3.67 -3.27
CA PRO A 90 -10.51 3.36 -4.60
C PRO A 90 -9.01 3.64 -4.70
N ASP A 91 -8.33 2.92 -5.58
CA ASP A 91 -6.97 3.21 -6.02
C ASP A 91 -6.87 3.20 -7.54
N ALA A 92 -5.86 3.89 -8.07
CA ALA A 92 -5.59 3.96 -9.49
C ALA A 92 -4.14 3.57 -9.78
N ASP A 93 -3.90 2.84 -10.85
CA ASP A 93 -2.54 2.56 -11.34
C ASP A 93 -1.92 3.86 -11.91
N VAL A 94 -0.80 4.25 -11.36
CA VAL A 94 -0.06 5.46 -11.78
C VAL A 94 0.34 5.42 -13.25
N ARG A 95 0.61 4.24 -13.82
CA ARG A 95 0.91 4.08 -15.26
C ARG A 95 -0.30 4.47 -16.10
N GLU A 96 -1.49 4.05 -15.71
CA GLU A 96 -2.73 4.41 -16.38
C GLU A 96 -3.06 5.91 -16.26
N VAL A 97 -2.67 6.54 -15.15
CA VAL A 97 -2.77 7.99 -14.98
C VAL A 97 -1.88 8.70 -16.01
N PHE A 98 -0.60 8.37 -16.07
CA PHE A 98 0.32 8.96 -17.05
C PHE A 98 -0.07 8.63 -18.50
N LYS A 99 -0.50 7.40 -18.78
CA LYS A 99 -0.99 7.00 -20.08
C LYS A 99 -2.16 7.86 -20.55
N SER A 100 -3.13 8.11 -19.69
CA SER A 100 -4.26 9.00 -20.01
C SER A 100 -3.84 10.44 -20.25
N ILE A 101 -2.85 10.94 -19.53
CA ILE A 101 -2.30 12.28 -19.74
C ILE A 101 -1.63 12.35 -21.11
N ILE A 102 -0.69 11.46 -21.40
CA ILE A 102 0.11 11.48 -22.62
C ILE A 102 -0.79 11.32 -23.86
N ARG A 103 -1.81 10.48 -23.78
CA ARG A 103 -2.77 10.25 -24.89
C ARG A 103 -3.48 11.52 -25.35
N LYS A 104 -3.57 12.54 -24.51
CA LYS A 104 -4.17 13.84 -24.89
C LYS A 104 -3.28 14.65 -25.85
N PHE A 105 -1.99 14.32 -25.94
CA PHE A 105 -0.99 15.10 -26.64
C PHE A 105 -0.29 14.34 -27.78
N THR A 106 -0.70 13.10 -28.03
CA THR A 106 -0.07 12.27 -29.08
C THR A 106 -1.01 11.19 -29.61
N THR A 107 -0.75 10.75 -30.83
CA THR A 107 -1.44 9.62 -31.50
C THR A 107 -0.59 8.34 -31.51
N ARG A 108 0.34 8.19 -30.56
CA ARG A 108 1.22 7.02 -30.46
C ARG A 108 0.46 5.73 -30.24
N THR A 109 1.10 4.63 -30.59
CA THR A 109 0.53 3.28 -30.41
C THR A 109 0.32 2.96 -28.93
N PRO A 110 -0.58 2.04 -28.59
CA PRO A 110 -0.77 1.59 -27.20
C PRO A 110 0.51 1.08 -26.56
N GLU A 111 1.38 0.41 -27.30
CA GLU A 111 2.66 -0.11 -26.81
C GLU A 111 3.65 1.02 -26.47
N GLU A 112 3.78 2.02 -27.33
CA GLU A 112 4.62 3.20 -27.07
C GLU A 112 4.11 3.98 -25.85
N LEU A 113 2.78 4.10 -25.70
CA LEU A 113 2.16 4.74 -24.54
C LEU A 113 2.44 3.97 -23.24
N GLU A 114 2.42 2.64 -23.29
CA GLU A 114 2.77 1.77 -22.16
C GLU A 114 4.20 2.01 -21.71
N HIS A 115 5.16 1.98 -22.64
CA HIS A 115 6.57 2.22 -22.33
C HIS A 115 6.80 3.61 -21.72
N ILE A 116 6.25 4.66 -22.34
CA ILE A 116 6.41 6.03 -21.86
C ILE A 116 5.79 6.20 -20.47
N SER A 117 4.59 5.65 -20.23
CA SER A 117 3.92 5.78 -18.95
C SER A 117 4.63 5.01 -17.84
N THR A 118 5.22 3.86 -18.15
CA THR A 118 6.05 3.09 -17.22
C THR A 118 7.33 3.85 -16.87
N ASP A 119 8.05 4.36 -17.86
CA ASP A 119 9.25 5.17 -17.65
C ASP A 119 8.96 6.42 -16.81
N LEU A 120 7.85 7.13 -17.11
CA LEU A 120 7.41 8.28 -16.31
C LEU A 120 7.10 7.90 -14.87
N SER A 121 6.47 6.75 -14.65
CA SER A 121 6.17 6.26 -13.30
C SER A 121 7.45 6.00 -12.52
N HIS A 122 8.43 5.35 -13.12
CA HIS A 122 9.73 5.11 -12.51
C HIS A 122 10.49 6.42 -12.24
N LEU A 123 10.48 7.35 -13.19
CA LEU A 123 11.13 8.66 -13.03
C LEU A 123 10.46 9.48 -11.92
N PHE A 124 9.12 9.50 -11.89
CA PHE A 124 8.36 10.14 -10.82
C PHE A 124 8.71 9.58 -9.45
N ARG A 125 8.74 8.25 -9.32
CA ARG A 125 9.14 7.59 -8.07
C ARG A 125 10.57 7.91 -7.67
N ALA A 126 11.50 7.84 -8.61
CA ALA A 126 12.92 8.10 -8.38
C ALA A 126 13.19 9.54 -7.92
N THR A 127 12.46 10.52 -8.48
CA THR A 127 12.64 11.96 -8.17
C THR A 127 11.88 12.41 -6.94
N SER A 128 10.70 11.83 -6.66
CA SER A 128 9.90 12.15 -5.47
C SER A 128 10.39 11.45 -4.20
N ARG A 129 11.15 10.37 -4.33
CA ARG A 129 11.68 9.61 -3.19
C ARG A 129 12.87 10.31 -2.56
N ARG A 130 12.72 10.73 -1.29
CA ARG A 130 13.77 11.41 -0.49
C ARG A 130 14.63 10.42 0.29
N ARG A 131 14.03 9.32 0.76
CA ARG A 131 14.70 8.28 1.55
C ARG A 131 14.03 6.94 1.32
N MET A 132 14.83 5.87 1.28
CA MET A 132 14.33 4.50 1.31
C MET A 132 15.40 3.58 1.85
N PHE A 133 15.07 2.74 2.82
CA PHE A 133 15.93 1.66 3.31
C PHE A 133 15.10 0.52 3.92
N ILE A 134 15.66 -0.67 3.93
CA ILE A 134 15.09 -1.82 4.63
C ILE A 134 15.44 -1.74 6.13
N TYR A 135 14.48 -2.06 7.01
CA TYR A 135 14.82 -2.14 8.43
C TYR A 135 15.79 -3.33 8.70
N PRO A 136 16.78 -3.15 9.59
CA PRO A 136 17.86 -4.14 9.78
C PRO A 136 17.37 -5.54 10.18
N THR A 137 16.24 -5.64 10.88
CA THR A 137 15.69 -6.92 11.35
C THR A 137 14.89 -7.67 10.29
N VAL A 138 14.56 -7.05 9.15
CA VAL A 138 13.62 -7.59 8.17
C VAL A 138 14.12 -8.90 7.57
N LYS A 139 15.26 -8.86 6.87
CA LYS A 139 15.76 -10.08 6.20
C LYS A 139 16.02 -11.24 7.16
N PRO A 140 16.77 -11.03 8.28
CA PRO A 140 17.00 -12.14 9.21
C PRO A 140 15.70 -12.70 9.81
N ALA A 141 14.71 -11.86 10.07
CA ALA A 141 13.43 -12.33 10.58
C ALA A 141 12.62 -13.07 9.51
N LEU A 142 12.64 -12.61 8.26
CA LEU A 142 11.98 -13.30 7.14
C LEU A 142 12.63 -14.66 6.86
N ASP A 143 13.97 -14.78 6.95
CA ASP A 143 14.70 -16.05 6.83
C ASP A 143 14.24 -17.09 7.88
N ASP A 144 13.83 -16.65 9.06
CA ASP A 144 13.33 -17.55 10.11
C ASP A 144 11.81 -17.80 9.97
N LEU A 145 11.05 -16.80 9.56
CA LEU A 145 9.59 -16.91 9.37
C LEU A 145 9.23 -17.85 8.21
N GLU A 146 9.93 -17.76 7.07
CA GLU A 146 9.64 -18.60 5.88
C GLU A 146 9.84 -20.09 6.11
N LYS A 147 10.64 -20.46 7.13
CA LYS A 147 10.85 -21.88 7.51
C LYS A 147 9.61 -22.50 8.16
N LYS A 148 8.70 -21.67 8.70
CA LYS A 148 7.56 -22.12 9.50
C LYS A 148 6.21 -21.70 8.95
N TYR A 149 6.17 -20.56 8.26
CA TYR A 149 4.95 -19.89 7.82
C TYR A 149 5.01 -19.56 6.35
N ARG A 150 3.86 -19.57 5.71
CA ARG A 150 3.70 -19.00 4.37
C ARG A 150 3.64 -17.48 4.50
N LEU A 151 4.34 -16.78 3.63
CA LEU A 151 4.43 -15.32 3.69
C LEU A 151 3.74 -14.69 2.49
N GLY A 152 3.04 -13.58 2.72
CA GLY A 152 2.41 -12.77 1.69
C GLY A 152 2.53 -11.28 1.96
N ILE A 153 2.32 -10.49 0.93
CA ILE A 153 2.22 -9.03 1.01
C ILE A 153 0.81 -8.60 0.64
N ILE A 154 0.24 -7.65 1.41
CA ILE A 154 -0.94 -6.87 1.02
C ILE A 154 -0.67 -5.40 1.38
N SER A 155 -0.47 -4.54 0.38
CA SER A 155 -0.04 -3.16 0.61
C SER A 155 -0.81 -2.12 -0.22
N ASN A 156 -1.02 -0.94 0.39
CA ASN A 156 -1.50 0.24 -0.31
C ASN A 156 -0.36 0.86 -1.10
N ALA A 157 -0.13 0.36 -2.31
CA ALA A 157 1.06 0.67 -3.08
C ALA A 157 0.85 0.54 -4.60
N GLN A 158 1.70 1.24 -5.34
CA GLN A 158 1.74 1.21 -6.80
C GLN A 158 2.68 0.10 -7.28
N GLU A 159 2.17 -0.78 -8.13
CA GLU A 159 2.97 -1.89 -8.69
C GLU A 159 4.24 -1.39 -9.38
N ALA A 160 4.12 -0.32 -10.19
CA ALA A 160 5.23 0.28 -10.90
C ALA A 160 6.40 0.71 -9.99
N PHE A 161 6.13 1.03 -8.74
CA PHE A 161 7.14 1.44 -7.76
C PHE A 161 7.62 0.24 -6.94
N THR A 162 6.68 -0.53 -6.45
CA THR A 162 6.90 -1.52 -5.41
C THR A 162 7.65 -2.75 -5.92
N MET A 163 7.34 -3.23 -7.11
CA MET A 163 8.03 -4.42 -7.64
C MET A 163 9.52 -4.18 -7.86
N PRO A 164 9.98 -3.06 -8.48
CA PRO A 164 11.39 -2.72 -8.55
C PRO A 164 12.05 -2.52 -7.16
N GLU A 165 11.33 -1.93 -6.19
CA GLU A 165 11.87 -1.69 -4.85
C GLU A 165 12.02 -2.99 -4.03
N LEU A 166 11.09 -3.93 -4.16
CA LEU A 166 11.24 -5.27 -3.59
C LEU A 166 12.38 -6.05 -4.22
N ALA A 167 12.57 -5.91 -5.53
CA ALA A 167 13.69 -6.54 -6.24
C ALA A 167 15.04 -5.93 -5.82
N LEU A 168 15.12 -4.59 -5.66
CA LEU A 168 16.32 -3.89 -5.21
C LEU A 168 16.83 -4.43 -3.85
N TYR A 169 15.92 -4.78 -2.96
CA TYR A 169 16.25 -5.33 -1.65
C TYR A 169 16.21 -6.86 -1.59
N ASP A 170 15.99 -7.56 -2.71
CA ASP A 170 15.83 -9.02 -2.76
C ASP A 170 14.79 -9.52 -1.73
N LEU A 171 13.63 -8.81 -1.66
CA LEU A 171 12.56 -9.16 -0.74
C LEU A 171 11.47 -10.00 -1.40
N ALA A 172 11.25 -9.85 -2.70
CA ALA A 172 10.14 -10.52 -3.39
C ALA A 172 10.18 -12.06 -3.23
N ARG A 173 11.37 -12.64 -3.11
CA ARG A 173 11.59 -14.09 -2.99
C ARG A 173 10.96 -14.74 -1.75
N TYR A 174 10.73 -13.97 -0.68
CA TYR A 174 10.14 -14.49 0.54
C TYR A 174 8.64 -14.71 0.46
N PHE A 175 7.96 -14.08 -0.50
CA PHE A 175 6.51 -13.97 -0.51
C PHE A 175 5.88 -14.81 -1.61
N GLU A 176 5.00 -15.73 -1.24
CA GLU A 176 4.24 -16.56 -2.19
C GLU A 176 3.17 -15.74 -2.93
N THR A 177 2.74 -14.61 -2.38
CA THR A 177 1.81 -13.68 -3.02
C THR A 177 2.14 -12.24 -2.66
N ILE A 178 2.00 -11.34 -3.65
CA ILE A 178 2.12 -9.90 -3.49
C ILE A 178 0.85 -9.28 -4.06
N VAL A 179 0.08 -8.63 -3.21
CA VAL A 179 -1.18 -7.95 -3.57
C VAL A 179 -1.03 -6.46 -3.30
N LEU A 180 -1.15 -5.67 -4.35
CA LEU A 180 -0.99 -4.22 -4.31
C LEU A 180 -2.30 -3.52 -4.67
N SER A 181 -2.62 -2.43 -3.99
CA SER A 181 -3.88 -1.71 -4.18
C SER A 181 -4.09 -1.23 -5.62
N SER A 182 -3.02 -0.79 -6.30
CA SER A 182 -3.10 -0.39 -7.71
C SER A 182 -3.52 -1.52 -8.67
N GLN A 183 -3.22 -2.79 -8.31
CA GLN A 183 -3.64 -3.96 -9.10
C GLN A 183 -5.11 -4.33 -8.83
N VAL A 184 -5.57 -4.13 -7.58
CA VAL A 184 -6.93 -4.52 -7.15
C VAL A 184 -7.95 -3.42 -7.42
N GLY A 185 -7.48 -2.17 -7.53
CA GLY A 185 -8.30 -0.96 -7.71
C GLY A 185 -8.89 -0.43 -6.41
N VAL A 186 -8.51 -1.01 -5.25
CA VAL A 186 -8.94 -0.54 -3.93
C VAL A 186 -7.82 -0.64 -2.90
N LYS A 187 -7.82 0.31 -1.96
CA LYS A 187 -6.89 0.38 -0.82
C LYS A 187 -7.44 -0.33 0.42
N LYS A 188 -6.56 -0.79 1.29
CA LYS A 188 -6.92 -1.10 2.69
C LYS A 188 -7.53 0.16 3.33
N PRO A 189 -8.55 0.07 4.17
CA PRO A 189 -9.11 -1.14 4.82
C PRO A 189 -10.19 -1.88 4.02
N ASN A 190 -10.38 -1.61 2.72
CA ASN A 190 -11.38 -2.34 1.94
C ASN A 190 -11.12 -3.85 1.99
N SER A 191 -12.16 -4.64 2.31
CA SER A 191 -12.05 -6.09 2.49
C SER A 191 -11.59 -6.84 1.23
N ARG A 192 -11.85 -6.29 0.03
CA ARG A 192 -11.49 -6.93 -1.25
C ARG A 192 -9.99 -7.14 -1.41
N ILE A 193 -9.15 -6.22 -0.93
CA ILE A 193 -7.70 -6.38 -1.06
C ILE A 193 -7.17 -7.50 -0.16
N PHE A 194 -7.70 -7.64 1.05
CA PHE A 194 -7.35 -8.75 1.96
C PHE A 194 -7.89 -10.09 1.42
N ALA A 195 -9.16 -10.11 0.95
CA ALA A 195 -9.77 -11.29 0.36
C ALA A 195 -8.97 -11.80 -0.85
N ARG A 196 -8.38 -10.91 -1.66
CA ARG A 196 -7.49 -11.30 -2.75
C ARG A 196 -6.24 -12.03 -2.23
N GLY A 197 -5.59 -11.53 -1.19
CA GLY A 197 -4.41 -12.18 -0.58
C GLY A 197 -4.76 -13.54 0.00
N LEU A 198 -5.82 -13.62 0.80
CA LEU A 198 -6.31 -14.87 1.39
C LEU A 198 -6.67 -15.92 0.30
N SER A 199 -7.35 -15.48 -0.75
CA SER A 199 -7.73 -16.36 -1.88
C SER A 199 -6.51 -16.87 -2.65
N ASN A 200 -5.51 -16.01 -2.89
CA ASN A 200 -4.29 -16.41 -3.60
C ASN A 200 -3.56 -17.54 -2.87
N LEU A 201 -3.52 -17.49 -1.53
CA LEU A 201 -2.90 -18.51 -0.70
C LEU A 201 -3.89 -19.60 -0.25
N LYS A 202 -5.19 -19.52 -0.60
CA LYS A 202 -6.22 -20.47 -0.20
C LYS A 202 -6.25 -20.69 1.32
N VAL A 203 -6.12 -19.61 2.09
CA VAL A 203 -6.08 -19.60 3.55
C VAL A 203 -7.34 -18.91 4.09
N LYS A 204 -7.84 -19.38 5.23
CA LYS A 204 -8.96 -18.76 5.92
C LYS A 204 -8.46 -17.58 6.78
N PRO A 205 -9.29 -16.55 7.02
CA PRO A 205 -8.89 -15.40 7.85
C PRO A 205 -8.35 -15.81 9.24
N GLU A 206 -9.00 -16.75 9.91
CA GLU A 206 -8.62 -17.24 11.25
C GLU A 206 -7.30 -18.04 11.28
N GLU A 207 -6.76 -18.41 10.12
CA GLU A 207 -5.47 -19.08 9.95
C GLU A 207 -4.35 -18.10 9.56
N ALA A 208 -4.69 -16.82 9.41
CA ALA A 208 -3.78 -15.77 8.98
C ALA A 208 -3.60 -14.67 10.03
N VAL A 209 -2.41 -14.09 10.04
CA VAL A 209 -2.11 -12.86 10.77
C VAL A 209 -1.68 -11.77 9.80
N PHE A 210 -2.08 -10.54 10.07
CA PHE A 210 -1.65 -9.36 9.35
C PHE A 210 -0.70 -8.52 10.21
N VAL A 211 0.43 -8.14 9.65
CA VAL A 211 1.47 -7.33 10.29
C VAL A 211 1.56 -6.00 9.54
N GLY A 212 1.29 -4.90 10.21
CA GLY A 212 1.30 -3.58 9.58
C GLY A 212 1.42 -2.43 10.56
N ASN A 213 1.58 -1.21 10.05
CA ASN A 213 1.87 -0.01 10.82
C ASN A 213 0.76 1.07 10.78
N ASP A 214 -0.34 0.81 10.09
CA ASP A 214 -1.50 1.70 10.04
C ASP A 214 -2.69 1.08 10.79
N LEU A 215 -3.16 1.78 11.87
CA LEU A 215 -4.27 1.28 12.70
C LEU A 215 -5.58 1.12 11.92
N MET A 216 -5.82 1.99 10.92
CA MET A 216 -7.06 1.96 10.13
C MET A 216 -6.92 1.02 8.93
N ALA A 217 -5.90 1.24 8.10
CA ALA A 217 -5.74 0.48 6.88
C ALA A 217 -5.41 -1.00 7.18
N ASP A 218 -4.47 -1.26 8.09
CA ASP A 218 -3.95 -2.60 8.35
C ASP A 218 -4.73 -3.33 9.42
N ILE A 219 -4.79 -2.73 10.63
CA ILE A 219 -5.29 -3.44 11.81
C ILE A 219 -6.81 -3.58 11.76
N MET A 220 -7.53 -2.47 11.59
CA MET A 220 -8.99 -2.52 11.47
C MET A 220 -9.41 -3.33 10.24
N GLY A 221 -8.75 -3.11 9.08
CA GLY A 221 -9.07 -3.81 7.84
C GLY A 221 -8.96 -5.32 7.97
N ALA A 222 -7.83 -5.82 8.48
CA ALA A 222 -7.60 -7.26 8.66
C ALA A 222 -8.49 -7.86 9.76
N SER A 223 -8.62 -7.17 10.89
CA SER A 223 -9.46 -7.60 12.02
C SER A 223 -10.93 -7.73 11.64
N SER A 224 -11.45 -6.85 10.77
CA SER A 224 -12.84 -6.90 10.29
C SER A 224 -13.18 -8.19 9.53
N LEU A 225 -12.18 -8.89 9.02
CA LEU A 225 -12.31 -10.18 8.34
C LEU A 225 -12.06 -11.37 9.26
N GLY A 226 -11.66 -11.16 10.51
CA GLY A 226 -11.33 -12.21 11.46
C GLY A 226 -9.87 -12.67 11.41
N MET A 227 -9.00 -11.95 10.75
CA MET A 227 -7.56 -12.18 10.83
C MET A 227 -7.02 -11.72 12.20
N LYS A 228 -6.00 -12.39 12.71
CA LYS A 228 -5.20 -11.83 13.81
C LYS A 228 -4.34 -10.68 13.31
N THR A 229 -3.99 -9.77 14.23
CA THR A 229 -3.28 -8.54 13.86
C THR A 229 -2.09 -8.26 14.77
N ILE A 230 -0.98 -7.84 14.17
CA ILE A 230 0.22 -7.35 14.88
C ILE A 230 0.50 -5.93 14.39
N TYR A 231 0.44 -4.98 15.30
CA TYR A 231 0.70 -3.58 15.02
C TYR A 231 2.17 -3.25 15.19
N ILE A 232 2.80 -2.72 14.15
CA ILE A 232 4.18 -2.20 14.19
C ILE A 232 4.14 -0.75 14.66
N LEU A 233 4.48 -0.54 15.93
CA LEU A 233 4.51 0.79 16.52
C LEU A 233 5.86 1.47 16.24
N GLN A 234 5.82 2.53 15.47
CA GLN A 234 6.94 3.44 15.21
C GLN A 234 6.77 4.73 16.01
N LYS A 235 7.85 5.50 16.18
CA LYS A 235 7.81 6.80 16.88
C LYS A 235 6.88 7.82 16.21
N SER A 236 6.71 7.73 14.90
CA SER A 236 5.85 8.60 14.09
C SER A 236 4.38 8.15 14.05
N ASN A 237 4.08 6.94 14.52
CA ASN A 237 2.75 6.37 14.42
C ASN A 237 1.84 6.79 15.58
N ARG A 238 0.53 6.69 15.36
CA ARG A 238 -0.46 6.96 16.41
C ARG A 238 -0.37 5.89 17.50
N PRO A 239 -0.37 6.29 18.79
CA PRO A 239 -0.46 5.31 19.88
C PRO A 239 -1.74 4.49 19.79
N VAL A 240 -1.69 3.22 20.20
CA VAL A 240 -2.86 2.31 20.24
C VAL A 240 -4.00 2.89 21.08
N SER A 241 -3.69 3.67 22.12
CA SER A 241 -4.68 4.37 22.93
C SER A 241 -5.61 5.32 22.16
N GLN A 242 -5.24 5.69 20.93
CA GLN A 242 -6.06 6.51 20.03
C GLN A 242 -6.88 5.69 19.03
N SER A 243 -6.76 4.35 19.05
CA SER A 243 -7.58 3.45 18.24
C SER A 243 -9.00 3.38 18.81
N LYS A 244 -9.90 4.20 18.32
CA LYS A 244 -11.30 4.22 18.76
C LYS A 244 -12.03 2.95 18.32
N GLY A 245 -12.08 1.93 19.18
CA GLY A 245 -12.97 0.78 19.02
C GLY A 245 -12.34 -0.48 18.39
N PHE A 246 -11.06 -0.47 18.04
CA PHE A 246 -10.34 -1.68 17.61
C PHE A 246 -8.95 -1.71 18.23
N THR A 247 -8.54 -2.90 18.67
CA THR A 247 -7.26 -3.13 19.33
C THR A 247 -6.52 -4.23 18.58
N PRO A 248 -5.24 -4.06 18.26
CA PRO A 248 -4.43 -5.13 17.69
C PRO A 248 -4.27 -6.27 18.70
N ASP A 249 -4.17 -7.51 18.22
CA ASP A 249 -3.92 -8.68 19.10
C ASP A 249 -2.53 -8.64 19.73
N ALA A 250 -1.56 -8.00 19.07
CA ALA A 250 -0.23 -7.73 19.61
C ALA A 250 0.38 -6.44 19.05
N VAL A 251 1.40 -5.92 19.75
CA VAL A 251 2.15 -4.73 19.34
C VAL A 251 3.64 -5.05 19.35
N VAL A 252 4.33 -4.69 18.28
CA VAL A 252 5.79 -4.78 18.13
C VAL A 252 6.35 -3.38 18.06
N SER A 253 7.31 -3.05 18.90
CA SER A 253 7.93 -1.72 18.93
C SER A 253 9.21 -1.68 18.09
N ASN A 254 9.50 -0.49 17.51
CA ASN A 254 10.75 -0.22 16.78
C ASN A 254 11.04 -1.18 15.61
N VAL A 255 9.99 -1.73 14.98
CA VAL A 255 10.11 -2.64 13.81
C VAL A 255 11.02 -3.86 14.09
N ASN A 256 10.95 -4.41 15.28
CA ASN A 256 11.67 -5.65 15.63
C ASN A 256 10.92 -6.89 15.13
N LEU A 257 11.09 -7.27 13.87
CA LEU A 257 10.34 -8.38 13.26
C LEU A 257 10.63 -9.76 13.88
N PHE A 258 11.68 -9.94 14.67
CA PHE A 258 11.89 -11.18 15.43
C PHE A 258 10.78 -11.41 16.47
N GLU A 259 10.17 -10.33 16.99
CA GLU A 259 9.04 -10.44 17.91
C GLU A 259 7.80 -11.05 17.24
N VAL A 260 7.62 -10.83 15.92
CA VAL A 260 6.51 -11.42 15.14
C VAL A 260 6.56 -12.95 15.22
N LEU A 261 7.74 -13.54 15.01
CA LEU A 261 7.93 -15.00 15.12
C LEU A 261 7.56 -15.51 16.52
N THR A 262 8.06 -14.85 17.56
CA THR A 262 7.78 -15.22 18.95
C THR A 262 6.29 -15.13 19.27
N ILE A 263 5.62 -14.08 18.84
CA ILE A 263 4.18 -13.86 19.07
C ILE A 263 3.37 -14.96 18.39
N VAL A 264 3.62 -15.24 17.12
CA VAL A 264 2.86 -16.24 16.36
C VAL A 264 3.12 -17.66 16.88
N ASP A 265 4.34 -18.00 17.23
CA ASP A 265 4.69 -19.29 17.87
C ASP A 265 3.96 -19.45 19.22
N THR A 266 3.86 -18.39 20.01
CA THR A 266 3.13 -18.39 21.29
C THR A 266 1.62 -18.65 21.06
N TRP A 267 1.01 -17.99 20.07
CA TRP A 267 -0.40 -18.20 19.74
C TRP A 267 -0.67 -19.66 19.27
N ASN A 268 0.26 -20.23 18.52
CA ASN A 268 0.12 -21.60 18.02
C ASN A 268 0.36 -22.67 19.07
N SER A 269 1.17 -22.40 20.11
CA SER A 269 1.42 -23.32 21.20
C SER A 269 0.31 -23.35 22.26
N GLY A 270 -0.65 -22.42 22.19
CA GLY A 270 -1.74 -22.32 23.17
C GLY A 270 -1.29 -21.80 24.54
N THR A 271 -0.04 -21.40 24.70
CA THR A 271 0.49 -20.78 25.92
C THR A 271 0.24 -19.28 25.92
N SER A 272 -1.03 -18.87 26.08
CA SER A 272 -1.33 -17.46 26.42
C SER A 272 -0.79 -17.19 27.84
N LYS A 273 0.15 -16.25 27.95
CA LYS A 273 0.54 -15.65 29.21
C LYS A 273 -0.51 -14.63 29.65
#